data_c72a56ec7705b36fe08a67a5a9edca0e
#
_entry.id   c72a56ec7705b36fe08a67a5a9edca0e
#
_cell.length_a   1.000
_cell.length_b   1.000
_cell.length_c   1.000
_cell.angle_alpha   90.00
_cell.angle_beta   90.00
_cell.angle_gamma   90.00
#
_symmetry.space_group_name_H-M   'P 1'
#
loop_
_entity.id
_entity.type
_entity.pdbx_description
1 polymer ?
#
loop_
_entity_poly.entity_id
_entity_poly.type
_entity_poly.pdbx_seq_one_letter_code
_entity_poly.pdbx_strand_id
1 'polypeptide(L)'
;GYLKSILRDNDIIGVGMGTTIRYIATYAPRQFQNLTFIPLLGGTGNVDYTLDANHVVDHLSKAFCGEGQHLYVPAVVSHVQTKRTLMKEDSIRQIMNAYYHLNVALVGIGTADNTSSAFRSGYYSDEMKQQAVRDRVCGDICMHLFDKEGRTDCFPYNKQIVGVNLNKLKKVPYAIGIASGVRKAEAIRGAIKGGYINVLVTDAQCGEALTRLNDELNN
;
A
#
# COMPACT_ATOMS: atom_id res chain seq x y z
N GLY A 1 -15.12 -2.16 -14.42
CA GLY A 1 -14.01 -1.24 -14.54
C GLY A 1 -12.68 -1.97 -14.77
N TYR A 2 -11.58 -1.27 -14.59
CA TYR A 2 -10.23 -1.73 -14.96
C TYR A 2 -9.81 -3.09 -14.37
N LEU A 3 -10.07 -3.36 -13.09
CA LEU A 3 -9.78 -4.66 -12.49
C LEU A 3 -10.41 -5.83 -13.27
N LYS A 4 -11.65 -5.65 -13.74
CA LYS A 4 -12.33 -6.68 -14.54
C LYS A 4 -11.59 -7.02 -15.85
N SER A 5 -10.89 -6.07 -16.45
CA SER A 5 -10.17 -6.28 -17.72
C SER A 5 -8.79 -6.94 -17.55
N ILE A 6 -8.21 -6.94 -16.34
CA ILE A 6 -6.86 -7.46 -16.10
C ILE A 6 -6.82 -8.73 -15.27
N LEU A 7 -7.80 -8.95 -14.36
CA LEU A 7 -7.84 -10.14 -13.51
C LEU A 7 -8.02 -11.41 -14.33
N ARG A 8 -7.41 -12.47 -13.84
CA ARG A 8 -7.49 -13.84 -14.38
C ARG A 8 -7.74 -14.82 -13.26
N ASP A 9 -8.25 -16.00 -13.59
CA ASP A 9 -8.37 -17.10 -12.65
C ASP A 9 -7.01 -17.47 -12.04
N ASN A 10 -7.01 -17.81 -10.78
CA ASN A 10 -5.84 -18.15 -9.97
C ASN A 10 -4.89 -16.97 -9.68
N ASP A 11 -5.30 -15.71 -9.93
CA ASP A 11 -4.46 -14.54 -9.58
C ASP A 11 -4.28 -14.41 -8.07
N ILE A 12 -3.07 -14.01 -7.67
CA ILE A 12 -2.73 -13.61 -6.31
C ILE A 12 -2.73 -12.09 -6.22
N ILE A 13 -3.61 -11.55 -5.38
CA ILE A 13 -3.84 -10.12 -5.24
C ILE A 13 -3.32 -9.65 -3.88
N GLY A 14 -2.28 -8.83 -3.90
CA GLY A 14 -1.79 -8.13 -2.71
C GLY A 14 -2.68 -6.93 -2.38
N VAL A 15 -3.06 -6.79 -1.12
CA VAL A 15 -4.01 -5.78 -0.67
C VAL A 15 -3.37 -4.90 0.40
N GLY A 16 -3.28 -3.62 0.13
CA GLY A 16 -2.88 -2.61 1.11
C GLY A 16 -4.03 -2.26 2.06
N MET A 17 -3.77 -1.32 2.96
CA MET A 17 -4.76 -0.78 3.89
C MET A 17 -5.50 0.43 3.30
N GLY A 18 -6.66 0.76 3.86
CA GLY A 18 -7.34 2.03 3.65
C GLY A 18 -8.73 1.95 3.03
N THR A 19 -9.51 3.02 3.25
CA THR A 19 -10.92 3.14 2.83
C THR A 19 -11.12 2.96 1.34
N THR A 20 -10.29 3.59 0.52
CA THR A 20 -10.42 3.57 -0.95
C THR A 20 -10.30 2.16 -1.50
N ILE A 21 -9.36 1.36 -0.98
CA ILE A 21 -9.18 -0.04 -1.40
C ILE A 21 -10.39 -0.88 -0.96
N ARG A 22 -10.88 -0.69 0.25
CA ARG A 22 -12.06 -1.39 0.76
C ARG A 22 -13.30 -1.17 -0.12
N TYR A 23 -13.49 0.03 -0.64
CA TYR A 23 -14.63 0.35 -1.53
C TYR A 23 -14.62 -0.43 -2.85
N ILE A 24 -13.51 -1.01 -3.28
CA ILE A 24 -13.44 -1.85 -4.48
C ILE A 24 -14.41 -3.02 -4.38
N ALA A 25 -14.62 -3.57 -3.19
CA ALA A 25 -15.55 -4.67 -2.94
C ALA A 25 -16.98 -4.38 -3.42
N THR A 26 -17.42 -3.11 -3.38
CA THR A 26 -18.75 -2.69 -3.84
C THR A 26 -18.98 -2.97 -5.33
N TYR A 27 -17.90 -3.01 -6.11
CA TYR A 27 -17.93 -3.18 -7.57
C TYR A 27 -17.28 -4.49 -8.02
N ALA A 28 -17.18 -5.48 -7.11
CA ALA A 28 -16.50 -6.74 -7.37
C ALA A 28 -17.20 -7.56 -8.48
N PRO A 29 -16.52 -7.96 -9.54
CA PRO A 29 -17.05 -8.91 -10.51
C PRO A 29 -16.96 -10.33 -9.95
N ARG A 30 -18.06 -11.08 -9.99
CA ARG A 30 -18.14 -12.48 -9.52
C ARG A 30 -17.91 -13.49 -10.66
N GLN A 31 -16.93 -13.23 -11.53
CA GLN A 31 -16.73 -14.04 -12.72
C GLN A 31 -15.39 -14.80 -12.74
N PHE A 32 -14.52 -14.57 -11.74
CA PHE A 32 -13.21 -15.20 -11.65
C PHE A 32 -13.21 -16.34 -10.63
N GLN A 33 -12.34 -17.34 -10.87
CA GLN A 33 -12.20 -18.51 -10.00
C GLN A 33 -10.83 -18.52 -9.31
N ASN A 34 -10.79 -19.05 -8.08
CA ASN A 34 -9.58 -19.29 -7.32
C ASN A 34 -8.70 -18.04 -7.10
N LEU A 35 -9.31 -16.86 -6.96
CA LEU A 35 -8.56 -15.66 -6.60
C LEU A 35 -8.08 -15.77 -5.15
N THR A 36 -6.82 -15.42 -4.90
CA THR A 36 -6.24 -15.37 -3.56
C THR A 36 -5.88 -13.93 -3.19
N PHE A 37 -6.41 -13.45 -2.08
CA PHE A 37 -6.13 -12.12 -1.53
C PHE A 37 -5.19 -12.24 -0.34
N ILE A 38 -4.10 -11.46 -0.33
CA ILE A 38 -3.13 -11.45 0.76
C ILE A 38 -2.85 -10.02 1.21
N PRO A 39 -2.70 -9.76 2.53
CA PRO A 39 -2.39 -8.42 3.01
C PRO A 39 -0.95 -8.05 2.69
N LEU A 40 -0.71 -6.79 2.28
CA LEU A 40 0.63 -6.28 1.98
C LEU A 40 1.37 -5.77 3.22
N LEU A 41 0.72 -5.74 4.37
CA LEU A 41 1.34 -5.36 5.66
C LEU A 41 0.62 -6.06 6.80
N GLY A 42 1.27 -6.13 7.95
CA GLY A 42 0.70 -6.67 9.18
C GLY A 42 -0.46 -5.83 9.72
N GLY A 43 -1.05 -6.31 10.80
CA GLY A 43 -2.20 -5.66 11.45
C GLY A 43 -1.82 -4.35 12.11
N THR A 44 -2.74 -3.42 12.08
CA THR A 44 -2.54 -2.03 12.52
C THR A 44 -3.05 -1.74 13.94
N GLY A 45 -3.54 -2.78 14.64
CA GLY A 45 -3.89 -2.68 16.06
C GLY A 45 -5.17 -1.89 16.34
N ASN A 46 -5.11 -0.95 17.30
CA ASN A 46 -6.28 -0.24 17.86
C ASN A 46 -6.87 0.88 16.98
N VAL A 47 -6.42 1.00 15.76
CA VAL A 47 -6.97 1.99 14.83
C VAL A 47 -8.23 1.42 14.19
N ASP A 48 -8.99 2.25 13.52
CA ASP A 48 -10.17 1.80 12.78
C ASP A 48 -9.88 0.49 12.03
N TYR A 49 -10.25 -0.63 12.66
CA TYR A 49 -9.95 -1.98 12.18
C TYR A 49 -10.48 -2.20 10.76
N THR A 50 -11.48 -1.40 10.34
CA THR A 50 -12.05 -1.49 8.99
C THR A 50 -11.10 -1.05 7.89
N LEU A 51 -10.00 -0.37 8.27
CA LEU A 51 -8.93 0.07 7.37
C LEU A 51 -7.74 -0.89 7.36
N ASP A 52 -7.70 -1.83 8.32
CA ASP A 52 -6.65 -2.84 8.44
C ASP A 52 -6.56 -3.72 7.19
N ALA A 53 -5.35 -4.05 6.76
CA ALA A 53 -5.15 -4.81 5.53
C ALA A 53 -5.77 -6.21 5.59
N ASN A 54 -5.73 -6.89 6.75
CA ASN A 54 -6.37 -8.20 6.91
C ASN A 54 -7.89 -8.08 6.80
N HIS A 55 -8.49 -7.02 7.40
CA HIS A 55 -9.93 -6.78 7.28
C HIS A 55 -10.34 -6.44 5.83
N VAL A 56 -9.53 -5.65 5.13
CA VAL A 56 -9.77 -5.33 3.71
C VAL A 56 -9.66 -6.59 2.85
N VAL A 57 -8.72 -7.50 3.15
CA VAL A 57 -8.61 -8.82 2.51
C VAL A 57 -9.89 -9.61 2.70
N ASP A 58 -10.41 -9.72 3.93
CA ASP A 58 -11.68 -10.42 4.19
C ASP A 58 -12.84 -9.85 3.38
N HIS A 59 -12.88 -8.52 3.29
CA HIS A 59 -13.95 -7.85 2.57
C HIS A 59 -13.88 -8.08 1.06
N LEU A 60 -12.68 -7.99 0.49
CA LEU A 60 -12.47 -8.22 -0.94
C LEU A 60 -12.62 -9.70 -1.30
N SER A 61 -12.03 -10.64 -0.55
CA SER A 61 -12.15 -12.06 -0.84
C SER A 61 -13.60 -12.52 -0.86
N LYS A 62 -14.41 -12.11 0.12
CA LYS A 62 -15.86 -12.38 0.12
C LYS A 62 -16.58 -11.79 -1.09
N ALA A 63 -16.28 -10.53 -1.45
CA ALA A 63 -16.92 -9.84 -2.55
C ALA A 63 -16.62 -10.47 -3.92
N PHE A 64 -15.37 -10.93 -4.10
CA PHE A 64 -14.90 -11.55 -5.34
C PHE A 64 -15.10 -13.08 -5.35
N CYS A 65 -15.67 -13.69 -4.31
CA CYS A 65 -15.78 -15.14 -4.14
C CYS A 65 -14.41 -15.86 -4.21
N GLY A 66 -13.35 -15.21 -3.69
CA GLY A 66 -12.00 -15.75 -3.61
C GLY A 66 -11.61 -16.13 -2.18
N GLU A 67 -10.37 -16.54 -1.99
CA GLU A 67 -9.80 -16.89 -0.69
C GLU A 67 -9.00 -15.73 -0.10
N GLY A 68 -9.11 -15.51 1.22
CA GLY A 68 -8.31 -14.54 1.96
C GLY A 68 -7.26 -15.24 2.81
N GLN A 69 -6.00 -14.83 2.68
CA GLN A 69 -4.94 -15.19 3.62
C GLN A 69 -4.66 -14.00 4.55
N HIS A 70 -4.08 -14.27 5.73
CA HIS A 70 -3.89 -13.25 6.76
C HIS A 70 -2.45 -13.19 7.26
N LEU A 71 -2.02 -12.00 7.64
CA LEU A 71 -0.71 -11.76 8.25
C LEU A 71 -0.91 -11.25 9.69
N TYR A 72 -0.96 -12.17 10.64
CA TYR A 72 -1.20 -11.89 12.06
C TYR A 72 0.08 -11.48 12.79
N VAL A 73 0.63 -10.35 12.40
CA VAL A 73 1.76 -9.68 13.06
C VAL A 73 1.50 -8.18 13.09
N PRO A 74 2.09 -7.42 14.00
CA PRO A 74 2.01 -5.96 13.96
C PRO A 74 2.58 -5.40 12.64
N ALA A 75 1.92 -4.39 12.06
CA ALA A 75 2.42 -3.68 10.89
C ALA A 75 3.75 -2.98 11.16
N VAL A 76 3.95 -2.52 12.40
CA VAL A 76 5.15 -1.83 12.86
C VAL A 76 5.64 -2.49 14.14
N VAL A 77 6.94 -2.74 14.22
CA VAL A 77 7.61 -3.25 15.43
C VAL A 77 8.59 -2.21 15.96
N SER A 78 8.80 -2.21 17.30
CA SER A 78 9.68 -1.23 17.94
C SER A 78 11.15 -1.40 17.55
N HIS A 79 11.57 -2.63 17.23
CA HIS A 79 12.97 -2.95 16.93
C HIS A 79 13.10 -3.81 15.66
N VAL A 80 14.09 -3.50 14.85
CA VAL A 80 14.40 -4.28 13.62
C VAL A 80 14.69 -5.74 13.93
N GLN A 81 15.27 -6.02 15.12
CA GLN A 81 15.53 -7.40 15.55
C GLN A 81 14.24 -8.20 15.76
N THR A 82 13.20 -7.57 16.32
CA THR A 82 11.87 -8.19 16.47
C THR A 82 11.31 -8.59 15.11
N LYS A 83 11.38 -7.68 14.11
CA LYS A 83 11.00 -8.01 12.73
C LYS A 83 11.77 -9.23 12.21
N ARG A 84 13.10 -9.25 12.39
CA ARG A 84 13.94 -10.37 11.91
C ARG A 84 13.55 -11.70 12.55
N THR A 85 13.15 -11.69 13.81
CA THR A 85 12.68 -12.89 14.51
C THR A 85 11.33 -13.34 13.96
N LEU A 86 10.35 -12.44 13.88
CA LEU A 86 9.03 -12.74 13.31
C LEU A 86 9.10 -13.31 11.89
N MET A 87 9.97 -12.75 11.06
CA MET A 87 10.15 -13.20 9.66
C MET A 87 10.71 -14.63 9.54
N LYS A 88 11.16 -15.27 10.63
CA LYS A 88 11.60 -16.67 10.63
C LYS A 88 10.46 -17.66 10.87
N GLU A 89 9.34 -17.20 11.40
CA GLU A 89 8.17 -18.03 11.67
C GLU A 89 7.54 -18.51 10.35
N ASP A 90 7.17 -19.79 10.27
CA ASP A 90 6.72 -20.43 9.03
C ASP A 90 5.46 -19.78 8.45
N SER A 91 4.47 -19.46 9.29
CA SER A 91 3.22 -18.82 8.86
C SER A 91 3.46 -17.44 8.25
N ILE A 92 4.38 -16.66 8.83
CA ILE A 92 4.74 -15.34 8.32
C ILE A 92 5.55 -15.49 7.03
N ARG A 93 6.50 -16.41 7.01
CA ARG A 93 7.35 -16.67 5.85
C ARG A 93 6.54 -17.09 4.62
N GLN A 94 5.45 -17.86 4.79
CA GLN A 94 4.54 -18.21 3.69
C GLN A 94 3.97 -16.98 3.01
N ILE A 95 3.41 -16.03 3.76
CA ILE A 95 2.88 -14.77 3.22
C ILE A 95 3.98 -13.93 2.57
N MET A 96 5.17 -13.84 3.22
CA MET A 96 6.31 -13.09 2.65
C MET A 96 6.81 -13.68 1.34
N ASN A 97 6.72 -15.01 1.18
CA ASN A 97 7.06 -15.69 -0.07
C ASN A 97 6.00 -15.45 -1.14
N ALA A 98 4.71 -15.42 -0.78
CA ALA A 98 3.64 -15.13 -1.72
C ALA A 98 3.79 -13.75 -2.39
N TYR A 99 4.47 -12.78 -1.76
CA TYR A 99 4.78 -11.49 -2.38
C TYR A 99 5.67 -11.57 -3.63
N TYR A 100 6.36 -12.68 -3.88
CA TYR A 100 7.12 -12.89 -5.11
C TYR A 100 6.24 -13.35 -6.29
N HIS A 101 5.01 -13.75 -6.00
CA HIS A 101 4.07 -14.33 -6.96
C HIS A 101 2.81 -13.46 -7.17
N LEU A 102 2.86 -12.20 -6.72
CA LEU A 102 1.75 -11.28 -6.93
C LEU A 102 1.52 -11.00 -8.42
N ASN A 103 0.29 -11.17 -8.86
CA ASN A 103 -0.18 -10.75 -10.18
C ASN A 103 -0.68 -9.30 -10.14
N VAL A 104 -1.37 -8.94 -9.06
CA VAL A 104 -1.92 -7.61 -8.84
C VAL A 104 -1.56 -7.14 -7.42
N ALA A 105 -1.23 -5.87 -7.26
CA ALA A 105 -1.13 -5.20 -5.98
C ALA A 105 -2.07 -3.99 -5.96
N LEU A 106 -2.93 -3.91 -4.97
CA LEU A 106 -3.85 -2.79 -4.73
C LEU A 106 -3.31 -1.97 -3.57
N VAL A 107 -2.82 -0.77 -3.84
CA VAL A 107 -2.21 0.08 -2.82
C VAL A 107 -2.82 1.47 -2.79
N GLY A 108 -3.08 1.96 -1.57
CA GLY A 108 -3.35 3.38 -1.34
C GLY A 108 -2.05 4.18 -1.33
N ILE A 109 -2.12 5.45 -1.70
CA ILE A 109 -1.02 6.39 -1.56
C ILE A 109 -1.45 7.44 -0.54
N GLY A 110 -0.73 7.50 0.57
CA GLY A 110 -0.91 8.49 1.63
C GLY A 110 0.01 9.70 1.43
N THR A 111 -0.38 10.84 2.01
CA THR A 111 0.48 12.02 2.19
C THR A 111 1.16 11.94 3.56
N ALA A 112 2.31 12.60 3.70
CA ALA A 112 3.04 12.65 4.97
C ALA A 112 2.54 13.81 5.87
N ASP A 113 1.23 13.97 5.98
CA ASP A 113 0.59 15.01 6.77
C ASP A 113 -0.65 14.48 7.52
N ASN A 114 -1.22 15.30 8.39
CA ASN A 114 -2.39 14.96 9.20
C ASN A 114 -3.68 14.72 8.39
N THR A 115 -3.66 14.82 7.06
CA THR A 115 -4.80 14.46 6.20
C THR A 115 -4.75 12.99 5.80
N SER A 116 -3.60 12.34 5.89
CA SER A 116 -3.44 10.90 5.67
C SER A 116 -4.08 10.09 6.78
N SER A 117 -4.77 9.00 6.42
CA SER A 117 -5.33 8.06 7.38
C SER A 117 -4.23 7.44 8.25
N ALA A 118 -3.09 7.10 7.68
CA ALA A 118 -1.95 6.53 8.40
C ALA A 118 -1.37 7.51 9.44
N PHE A 119 -1.24 8.80 9.10
CA PHE A 119 -0.74 9.81 10.03
C PHE A 119 -1.74 10.18 11.13
N ARG A 120 -3.06 10.16 10.83
CA ARG A 120 -4.10 10.41 11.84
C ARG A 120 -4.30 9.27 12.82
N SER A 121 -4.06 8.07 12.37
CA SER A 121 -4.46 6.84 13.06
C SER A 121 -3.58 6.45 14.25
N GLY A 122 -2.57 7.25 14.59
CA GLY A 122 -1.70 6.97 15.74
C GLY A 122 -0.61 5.91 15.48
N TYR A 123 -0.44 5.45 14.24
CA TYR A 123 0.66 4.54 13.90
C TYR A 123 2.03 5.19 13.97
N TYR A 124 2.08 6.49 13.69
CA TYR A 124 3.29 7.29 13.78
C TYR A 124 3.26 8.08 15.08
N SER A 125 4.29 7.94 15.93
CA SER A 125 4.46 8.80 17.09
C SER A 125 4.65 10.25 16.64
N ASP A 126 4.44 11.19 17.54
CA ASP A 126 4.62 12.62 17.21
C ASP A 126 6.07 12.93 16.84
N GLU A 127 7.05 12.25 17.45
CA GLU A 127 8.46 12.35 17.06
C GLU A 127 8.68 11.86 15.62
N MET A 128 8.05 10.75 15.25
CA MET A 128 8.14 10.20 13.88
C MET A 128 7.51 11.14 12.87
N LYS A 129 6.35 11.75 13.18
CA LYS A 129 5.71 12.76 12.33
C LYS A 129 6.59 13.99 12.13
N GLN A 130 7.18 14.50 13.21
CA GLN A 130 8.12 15.62 13.14
C GLN A 130 9.38 15.25 12.33
N GLN A 131 9.89 14.04 12.49
CA GLN A 131 11.03 13.56 11.72
C GLN A 131 10.68 13.45 10.23
N ALA A 132 9.49 12.92 9.88
CA ALA A 132 9.04 12.84 8.50
C ALA A 132 9.00 14.22 7.81
N VAL A 133 8.58 15.27 8.53
CA VAL A 133 8.63 16.65 8.02
C VAL A 133 10.08 17.11 7.79
N ARG A 134 10.98 16.90 8.76
CA ARG A 134 12.40 17.26 8.61
C ARG A 134 13.06 16.53 7.44
N ASP A 135 12.73 15.27 7.26
CA ASP A 135 13.30 14.40 6.22
C ASP A 135 12.62 14.59 4.85
N ARG A 136 11.66 15.52 4.75
CA ARG A 136 10.94 15.82 3.51
C ARG A 136 10.23 14.60 2.91
N VAL A 137 9.61 13.79 3.76
CA VAL A 137 8.70 12.73 3.31
C VAL A 137 7.55 13.38 2.54
N CYS A 138 7.26 12.88 1.34
CA CYS A 138 6.12 13.36 0.56
C CYS A 138 4.93 12.39 0.59
N GLY A 139 5.17 11.11 0.84
CA GLY A 139 4.08 10.13 0.88
C GLY A 139 4.47 8.80 1.50
N ASP A 140 3.46 7.93 1.59
CA ASP A 140 3.62 6.54 2.01
C ASP A 140 2.81 5.57 1.16
N ILE A 141 3.31 4.33 1.07
CA ILE A 141 2.59 3.16 0.57
C ILE A 141 2.81 2.03 1.56
N CYS A 142 1.73 1.42 2.04
CA CYS A 142 1.81 0.35 3.05
C CYS A 142 2.71 0.77 4.22
N MET A 143 2.55 1.99 4.72
CA MET A 143 3.33 2.63 5.79
C MET A 143 4.82 2.88 5.48
N HIS A 144 5.34 2.47 4.34
CA HIS A 144 6.69 2.81 3.92
C HIS A 144 6.74 4.24 3.40
N LEU A 145 7.53 5.07 4.09
CA LEU A 145 7.75 6.46 3.76
C LEU A 145 8.69 6.60 2.55
N PHE A 146 8.42 7.58 1.70
CA PHE A 146 9.28 7.94 0.59
C PHE A 146 9.30 9.45 0.34
N ASP A 147 10.37 9.95 -0.27
CA ASP A 147 10.49 11.35 -0.69
C ASP A 147 9.93 11.59 -2.11
N LYS A 148 9.99 12.83 -2.57
CA LYS A 148 9.52 13.24 -3.90
C LYS A 148 10.22 12.55 -5.09
N GLU A 149 11.40 11.98 -4.85
CA GLU A 149 12.13 11.18 -5.83
C GLU A 149 11.86 9.67 -5.68
N GLY A 150 10.99 9.29 -4.77
CA GLY A 150 10.63 7.90 -4.49
C GLY A 150 11.69 7.14 -3.69
N ARG A 151 12.64 7.81 -3.02
CA ARG A 151 13.66 7.15 -2.21
C ARG A 151 13.08 6.75 -0.86
N THR A 152 13.43 5.57 -0.39
CA THR A 152 12.92 4.98 0.87
C THR A 152 14.02 4.67 1.88
N ASP A 153 15.25 4.60 1.43
CA ASP A 153 16.44 4.21 2.21
C ASP A 153 16.88 5.27 3.23
N CYS A 154 16.55 6.54 2.98
CA CYS A 154 16.79 7.64 3.89
C CYS A 154 15.87 7.64 5.13
N PHE A 155 14.86 6.77 5.19
CA PHE A 155 13.91 6.70 6.31
C PHE A 155 14.13 5.45 7.17
N PRO A 156 14.86 5.53 8.29
CA PRO A 156 15.15 4.38 9.16
C PRO A 156 13.91 3.65 9.65
N TYR A 157 12.80 4.37 9.84
CA TYR A 157 11.51 3.84 10.23
C TYR A 157 11.01 2.71 9.29
N ASN A 158 11.28 2.80 7.99
CA ASN A 158 10.87 1.78 7.03
C ASN A 158 11.43 0.38 7.35
N LYS A 159 12.53 0.30 8.11
CA LYS A 159 13.12 -0.97 8.55
C LYS A 159 12.27 -1.70 9.60
N GLN A 160 11.37 -0.99 10.28
CA GLN A 160 10.49 -1.52 11.34
C GLN A 160 9.16 -2.04 10.81
N ILE A 161 8.81 -1.78 9.55
CA ILE A 161 7.54 -2.17 8.95
C ILE A 161 7.58 -3.66 8.58
N VAL A 162 6.56 -4.41 9.02
CA VAL A 162 6.37 -5.83 8.69
C VAL A 162 5.33 -5.93 7.58
N GLY A 163 5.81 -6.22 6.38
CA GLY A 163 4.97 -6.29 5.18
C GLY A 163 5.80 -6.37 3.91
N VAL A 164 5.16 -6.07 2.79
CA VAL A 164 5.81 -6.06 1.49
C VAL A 164 6.91 -4.99 1.44
N ASN A 165 8.06 -5.34 0.92
CA ASN A 165 9.08 -4.35 0.58
C ASN A 165 8.67 -3.65 -0.72
N LEU A 166 8.70 -2.30 -0.78
CA LEU A 166 8.28 -1.54 -1.95
C LEU A 166 9.05 -1.95 -3.22
N ASN A 167 10.31 -2.41 -3.09
CA ASN A 167 11.05 -2.93 -4.24
C ASN A 167 10.42 -4.21 -4.85
N LYS A 168 9.59 -4.94 -4.10
CA LYS A 168 8.82 -6.07 -4.66
C LYS A 168 7.64 -5.57 -5.50
N LEU A 169 7.01 -4.46 -5.12
CA LEU A 169 5.93 -3.86 -5.90
C LEU A 169 6.38 -3.48 -7.32
N LYS A 170 7.64 -3.07 -7.50
CA LYS A 170 8.21 -2.77 -8.83
C LYS A 170 8.17 -3.95 -9.80
N LYS A 171 8.06 -5.17 -9.29
CA LYS A 171 8.06 -6.41 -10.08
C LYS A 171 6.66 -6.97 -10.31
N VAL A 172 5.65 -6.40 -9.68
CA VAL A 172 4.27 -6.84 -9.82
C VAL A 172 3.73 -6.40 -11.18
N PRO A 173 3.14 -7.31 -11.98
CA PRO A 173 2.61 -6.98 -13.31
C PRO A 173 1.63 -5.80 -13.29
N TYR A 174 0.76 -5.77 -12.27
CA TYR A 174 -0.22 -4.69 -12.08
C TYR A 174 -0.12 -4.14 -10.65
N ALA A 175 0.82 -3.24 -10.40
CA ALA A 175 0.91 -2.47 -9.16
C ALA A 175 0.03 -1.21 -9.28
N ILE A 176 -1.19 -1.29 -8.73
CA ILE A 176 -2.23 -0.28 -8.89
C ILE A 176 -2.26 0.64 -7.69
N GLY A 177 -1.82 1.89 -7.89
CA GLY A 177 -1.98 2.97 -6.93
C GLY A 177 -3.38 3.59 -7.05
N ILE A 178 -4.10 3.67 -5.93
CA ILE A 178 -5.45 4.25 -5.88
C ILE A 178 -5.42 5.43 -4.91
N ALA A 179 -5.55 6.62 -5.46
CA ALA A 179 -5.51 7.85 -4.67
C ALA A 179 -6.27 8.95 -5.38
N SER A 180 -6.93 9.82 -4.61
CA SER A 180 -7.73 10.93 -5.13
C SER A 180 -7.45 12.23 -4.38
N GLY A 181 -7.68 13.35 -5.05
CA GLY A 181 -7.51 14.71 -4.52
C GLY A 181 -6.17 15.35 -4.86
N VAL A 182 -6.21 16.63 -5.24
CA VAL A 182 -5.07 17.43 -5.72
C VAL A 182 -3.87 17.40 -4.76
N ARG A 183 -4.12 17.40 -3.44
CA ARG A 183 -3.06 17.36 -2.42
C ARG A 183 -2.19 16.10 -2.45
N LYS A 184 -2.65 15.04 -3.10
CA LYS A 184 -1.89 13.80 -3.24
C LYS A 184 -0.97 13.77 -4.46
N ALA A 185 -1.04 14.78 -5.32
CA ALA A 185 -0.29 14.81 -6.58
C ALA A 185 1.22 14.62 -6.37
N GLU A 186 1.82 15.29 -5.39
CA GLU A 186 3.26 15.13 -5.10
C GLU A 186 3.61 13.73 -4.60
N ALA A 187 2.80 13.17 -3.69
CA ALA A 187 2.99 11.80 -3.20
C ALA A 187 2.82 10.77 -4.33
N ILE A 188 1.81 10.94 -5.19
CA ILE A 188 1.61 10.07 -6.36
C ILE A 188 2.80 10.14 -7.31
N ARG A 189 3.32 11.36 -7.58
CA ARG A 189 4.52 11.54 -8.40
C ARG A 189 5.73 10.83 -7.81
N GLY A 190 5.95 10.95 -6.49
CA GLY A 190 7.02 10.23 -5.79
C GLY A 190 6.86 8.70 -5.91
N ALA A 191 5.64 8.19 -5.79
CA ALA A 191 5.34 6.77 -5.98
C ALA A 191 5.64 6.27 -7.40
N ILE A 192 5.32 7.07 -8.42
CA ILE A 192 5.63 6.80 -9.84
C ILE A 192 7.13 6.81 -10.07
N LYS A 193 7.84 7.86 -9.61
CA LYS A 193 9.31 7.96 -9.72
C LYS A 193 10.02 6.83 -9.02
N GLY A 194 9.51 6.41 -7.85
CA GLY A 194 10.02 5.24 -7.13
C GLY A 194 9.75 3.91 -7.84
N GLY A 195 8.87 3.88 -8.86
CA GLY A 195 8.45 2.68 -9.57
C GLY A 195 7.57 1.74 -8.73
N TYR A 196 6.92 2.26 -7.70
CA TYR A 196 6.10 1.45 -6.77
C TYR A 196 4.72 1.12 -7.32
N ILE A 197 4.28 1.89 -8.30
CA ILE A 197 3.05 1.66 -9.06
C ILE A 197 3.35 1.77 -10.55
N ASN A 198 2.64 0.99 -11.37
CA ASN A 198 2.65 1.05 -12.84
C ASN A 198 1.27 1.33 -13.42
N VAL A 199 0.25 1.36 -12.56
CA VAL A 199 -1.12 1.79 -12.90
C VAL A 199 -1.58 2.77 -11.83
N LEU A 200 -2.18 3.88 -12.26
CA LEU A 200 -2.76 4.87 -11.37
C LEU A 200 -4.28 4.97 -11.61
N VAL A 201 -5.05 4.89 -10.54
CA VAL A 201 -6.47 5.22 -10.53
C VAL A 201 -6.67 6.45 -9.66
N THR A 202 -7.07 7.55 -10.30
CA THR A 202 -7.23 8.86 -9.64
C THR A 202 -8.43 9.63 -10.20
N ASP A 203 -8.79 10.74 -9.57
CA ASP A 203 -9.78 11.68 -10.10
C ASP A 203 -9.16 12.66 -11.11
N ALA A 204 -10.02 13.31 -11.91
CA ALA A 204 -9.59 14.21 -12.97
C ALA A 204 -8.76 15.39 -12.45
N GLN A 205 -9.16 16.00 -11.32
CA GLN A 205 -8.47 17.16 -10.73
C GLN A 205 -7.05 16.79 -10.26
N CYS A 206 -6.89 15.60 -9.67
CA CYS A 206 -5.58 15.10 -9.28
C CYS A 206 -4.73 14.77 -10.51
N GLY A 207 -5.33 14.21 -11.56
CA GLY A 207 -4.65 13.94 -12.83
C GLY A 207 -4.10 15.22 -13.47
N GLU A 208 -4.91 16.28 -13.54
CA GLU A 208 -4.49 17.60 -14.02
C GLU A 208 -3.35 18.19 -13.19
N ALA A 209 -3.44 18.09 -11.85
CA ALA A 209 -2.38 18.58 -10.96
C ALA A 209 -1.06 17.83 -11.18
N LEU A 210 -1.11 16.52 -11.41
CA LEU A 210 0.07 15.71 -11.74
C LEU A 210 0.72 16.15 -13.06
N THR A 211 -0.08 16.43 -14.08
CA THR A 211 0.41 16.91 -15.38
C THR A 211 1.14 18.24 -15.21
N ARG A 212 0.55 19.20 -14.51
CA ARG A 212 1.18 20.50 -14.22
C ARG A 212 2.51 20.36 -13.48
N LEU A 213 2.55 19.54 -12.42
CA LEU A 213 3.79 19.27 -11.68
C LEU A 213 4.90 18.65 -12.53
N ASN A 214 4.53 17.92 -13.58
CA ASN A 214 5.51 17.34 -14.49
C ASN A 214 6.03 18.35 -15.51
N ASP A 215 5.18 19.25 -15.98
CA ASP A 215 5.54 20.30 -16.95
C ASP A 215 6.45 21.37 -16.32
N GLU A 216 6.20 21.76 -15.06
CA GLU A 216 7.02 22.72 -14.30
C GLU A 216 8.47 22.24 -14.08
N LEU A 217 8.77 20.96 -14.19
CA LEU A 217 10.10 20.41 -14.01
C LEU A 217 10.86 20.18 -15.33
N ASN A 218 10.12 20.21 -16.45
CA ASN A 218 10.70 20.04 -17.79
C ASN A 218 10.99 21.40 -18.46
N ASN A 219 10.64 22.51 -17.81
CA ASN A 219 10.95 23.87 -18.17
C ASN A 219 12.04 24.46 -17.26
#